data_40e5efe90655249ce2b6618abd55aacd
#
_entry.id   40e5efe90655249ce2b6618abd55aacd
#
_cell.length_a   1.000
_cell.length_b   1.000
_cell.length_c   1.000
_cell.angle_alpha   90.00
_cell.angle_beta   90.00
_cell.angle_gamma   90.00
#
_symmetry.space_group_name_H-M   'P 1'
#
loop_
_entity.id
_entity.type
_entity.pdbx_description
1 polymer ?
#
loop_
_entity_poly.entity_id
_entity_poly.type
_entity_poly.pdbx_seq_one_letter_code
_entity_poly.pdbx_strand_id
1 'polypeptide(L)'
;VPTENVEAGRAFGCNPLQLLFKVELPLAQLYTQTPLNVPIHVIHGRRPGPVLLVSAAIHGDELNGVEIIRRLLRHSSLNRLNGTLLAVPVVNVFGFIHKTRYLPDRRDLNRSFPGSETGSLGARMAWQFKTQVLDRATHAVDLHTGAIHRANLPQIRADLSNEDTAAMAAAFGVPVVINSVLGEGTLREVAEAQGIPVITYEAGEALRFDESSIRAGVKGVLNIMHHLRMTGPRRTRAPMEPHIARSSSWVRAERDGVFLPLVALGAWLRKGQLIGRISSPFGGEDVTIESPCAGILVGRNNLPLVNEGEALYHIARFEEVREVAQNLEVFTSDIERGPGLTGEPPIA
;
A
#
# COMPACT_ATOMS: atom_id res chain seq x y z
N VAL A 1 17.49 21.43 -15.20
CA VAL A 1 17.14 20.17 -15.92
C VAL A 1 17.99 20.11 -17.15
N PRO A 2 18.75 19.03 -17.42
CA PRO A 2 19.51 18.90 -18.65
C PRO A 2 18.57 18.96 -19.86
N THR A 3 18.93 19.71 -20.88
CA THR A 3 18.17 19.91 -22.12
C THR A 3 17.84 18.62 -22.86
N GLU A 4 18.68 17.60 -22.74
CA GLU A 4 18.50 16.25 -23.31
C GLU A 4 17.23 15.54 -22.82
N ASN A 5 16.81 15.74 -21.55
CA ASN A 5 15.59 15.13 -20.99
C ASN A 5 14.32 15.83 -21.48
N VAL A 6 14.40 17.09 -21.86
CA VAL A 6 13.27 17.86 -22.44
C VAL A 6 13.00 17.41 -23.88
N GLU A 7 14.03 17.10 -24.64
CA GLU A 7 13.94 16.60 -26.02
C GLU A 7 13.43 15.16 -26.08
N ALA A 8 13.86 14.30 -25.15
CA ALA A 8 13.34 12.93 -25.03
C ALA A 8 11.82 12.93 -24.69
N GLY A 9 11.37 13.79 -23.79
CA GLY A 9 9.94 13.94 -23.48
C GLY A 9 9.10 14.36 -24.70
N ARG A 10 9.62 15.23 -25.55
CA ARG A 10 8.95 15.67 -26.79
C ARG A 10 8.85 14.55 -27.83
N ALA A 11 9.88 13.70 -27.95
CA ALA A 11 9.90 12.58 -28.89
C ALA A 11 8.85 11.49 -28.56
N PHE A 12 8.41 11.39 -27.30
CA PHE A 12 7.36 10.47 -26.86
C PHE A 12 5.95 11.08 -26.83
N GLY A 13 5.71 12.21 -27.52
CA GLY A 13 4.39 12.81 -27.63
C GLY A 13 3.88 13.50 -26.37
N CYS A 14 4.74 13.80 -25.41
CA CYS A 14 4.36 14.57 -24.24
C CYS A 14 3.96 16.00 -24.68
N ASN A 15 2.81 16.45 -24.20
CA ASN A 15 2.36 17.82 -24.37
C ASN A 15 3.48 18.76 -23.86
N PRO A 16 3.96 19.75 -24.66
CA PRO A 16 5.10 20.62 -24.31
C PRO A 16 4.96 21.41 -23.01
N LEU A 17 3.84 21.25 -22.33
CA LEU A 17 3.46 21.99 -21.12
C LEU A 17 3.42 21.09 -19.87
N GLN A 18 3.74 19.80 -20.01
CA GLN A 18 3.84 18.84 -18.91
C GLN A 18 5.18 18.11 -19.02
N LEU A 19 6.03 18.29 -18.01
CA LEU A 19 7.33 17.63 -18.00
C LEU A 19 7.19 16.26 -17.33
N LEU A 20 7.23 15.20 -18.13
CA LEU A 20 7.37 13.82 -17.65
C LEU A 20 8.84 13.43 -17.74
N PHE A 21 9.47 13.19 -16.62
CA PHE A 21 10.83 12.69 -16.55
C PHE A 21 10.86 11.31 -15.92
N LYS A 22 11.61 10.41 -16.53
CA LYS A 22 12.08 9.21 -15.85
C LYS A 22 13.46 9.52 -15.28
N VAL A 23 13.58 9.54 -13.97
CA VAL A 23 14.85 9.69 -13.27
C VAL A 23 15.26 8.30 -12.79
N GLU A 24 16.52 7.98 -12.93
CA GLU A 24 17.11 6.76 -12.42
C GLU A 24 17.98 7.12 -11.20
N LEU A 25 17.57 6.69 -10.02
CA LEU A 25 18.33 6.87 -8.77
C LEU A 25 19.28 5.69 -8.62
N PRO A 26 20.62 5.89 -8.73
CA PRO A 26 21.58 4.83 -8.50
C PRO A 26 21.54 4.41 -7.01
N LEU A 27 21.22 3.14 -6.74
CA LEU A 27 21.19 2.61 -5.36
C LEU A 27 22.39 1.77 -5.00
N ALA A 28 22.87 0.97 -5.93
CA ALA A 28 23.95 0.03 -5.72
C ALA A 28 24.64 -0.32 -7.04
N GLN A 29 25.78 -0.96 -6.96
CA GLN A 29 26.46 -1.57 -8.09
C GLN A 29 26.40 -3.09 -7.97
N LEU A 30 25.94 -3.77 -9.04
CA LEU A 30 25.92 -5.22 -9.08
C LEU A 30 27.35 -5.77 -9.23
N TYR A 31 27.52 -7.06 -8.97
CA TYR A 31 28.81 -7.76 -9.19
C TYR A 31 29.32 -7.65 -10.64
N THR A 32 28.41 -7.46 -11.59
CA THR A 32 28.71 -7.24 -13.01
C THR A 32 29.18 -5.82 -13.34
N GLN A 33 29.40 -4.98 -12.35
CA GLN A 33 29.70 -3.54 -12.48
C GLN A 33 28.56 -2.73 -13.12
N THR A 34 27.36 -3.31 -13.23
CA THR A 34 26.16 -2.62 -13.74
C THR A 34 25.49 -1.88 -12.59
N PRO A 35 25.12 -0.59 -12.74
CA PRO A 35 24.40 0.13 -11.70
C PRO A 35 23.00 -0.45 -11.54
N LEU A 36 22.54 -0.60 -10.31
CA LEU A 36 21.16 -0.89 -9.96
C LEU A 36 20.46 0.41 -9.62
N ASN A 37 19.47 0.77 -10.41
CA ASN A 37 18.76 2.04 -10.30
C ASN A 37 17.31 1.83 -9.85
N VAL A 38 16.78 2.76 -9.05
CA VAL A 38 15.34 2.89 -8.82
C VAL A 38 14.74 3.81 -9.87
N PRO A 39 13.76 3.35 -10.66
CA PRO A 39 13.09 4.20 -11.62
C PRO A 39 12.07 5.10 -10.90
N ILE A 40 12.16 6.40 -11.11
CA ILE A 40 11.25 7.41 -10.57
C ILE A 40 10.59 8.15 -11.72
N HIS A 41 9.27 8.17 -11.76
CA HIS A 41 8.52 9.01 -12.68
C HIS A 41 8.20 10.34 -11.98
N VAL A 42 8.71 11.42 -12.54
CA VAL A 42 8.44 12.79 -12.07
C VAL A 42 7.49 13.46 -13.04
N ILE A 43 6.28 13.75 -12.59
CA ILE A 43 5.29 14.47 -13.39
C ILE A 43 5.08 15.84 -12.75
N HIS A 44 5.59 16.87 -13.42
CA HIS A 44 5.50 18.24 -12.94
C HIS A 44 4.40 19.00 -13.68
N GLY A 45 3.44 19.52 -12.93
CA GLY A 45 2.35 20.33 -13.47
C GLY A 45 2.77 21.76 -13.77
N ARG A 46 1.92 22.49 -14.49
CA ARG A 46 2.21 23.89 -14.92
C ARG A 46 2.13 24.90 -13.78
N ARG A 47 1.40 24.59 -12.71
CA ARG A 47 1.15 25.49 -11.60
C ARG A 47 1.85 24.96 -10.36
N PRO A 48 2.38 25.84 -9.50
CA PRO A 48 2.86 25.46 -8.19
C PRO A 48 1.79 24.70 -7.41
N GLY A 49 2.24 23.77 -6.55
CA GLY A 49 1.36 22.97 -5.72
C GLY A 49 2.17 21.98 -4.89
N PRO A 50 1.51 21.07 -4.18
CA PRO A 50 2.18 20.07 -3.36
C PRO A 50 3.01 19.10 -4.20
N VAL A 51 3.96 18.44 -3.53
CA VAL A 51 4.75 17.33 -4.06
C VAL A 51 4.24 16.06 -3.41
N LEU A 52 3.52 15.24 -4.16
CA LEU A 52 2.99 13.97 -3.69
C LEU A 52 3.94 12.83 -4.09
N LEU A 53 4.49 12.12 -3.10
CA LEU A 53 5.17 10.86 -3.31
C LEU A 53 4.15 9.72 -3.28
N VAL A 54 4.20 8.84 -4.29
CA VAL A 54 3.49 7.57 -4.31
C VAL A 54 4.53 6.47 -4.53
N SER A 55 4.80 5.67 -3.49
CA SER A 55 5.78 4.58 -3.50
C SER A 55 5.10 3.22 -3.45
N ALA A 56 5.77 2.21 -4.00
CA ALA A 56 5.33 0.82 -3.95
C ALA A 56 6.53 -0.13 -3.92
N ALA A 57 6.27 -1.38 -3.62
CA ALA A 57 7.25 -2.45 -3.56
C ALA A 57 8.51 -2.08 -2.74
N ILE A 58 8.32 -1.45 -1.57
CA ILE A 58 9.34 -1.36 -0.54
C ILE A 58 9.66 -2.76 0.01
N HIS A 59 8.67 -3.65 -0.01
CA HIS A 59 8.84 -5.09 0.01
C HIS A 59 8.69 -5.58 -1.43
N GLY A 60 9.72 -6.25 -1.96
CA GLY A 60 9.81 -6.52 -3.39
C GLY A 60 8.76 -7.49 -3.93
N ASP A 61 8.10 -8.25 -3.07
CA ASP A 61 7.04 -9.19 -3.38
C ASP A 61 5.62 -8.59 -3.35
N GLU A 62 5.45 -7.32 -2.93
CA GLU A 62 4.15 -6.65 -2.84
C GLU A 62 3.81 -5.92 -4.14
N LEU A 63 3.06 -6.59 -5.04
CA LEU A 63 2.94 -6.19 -6.44
C LEU A 63 1.75 -5.28 -6.78
N ASN A 64 0.67 -5.27 -5.99
CA ASN A 64 -0.52 -4.46 -6.28
C ASN A 64 -0.19 -2.97 -6.44
N GLY A 65 0.71 -2.45 -5.59
CA GLY A 65 1.15 -1.07 -5.65
C GLY A 65 1.86 -0.71 -6.96
N VAL A 66 2.62 -1.64 -7.53
CA VAL A 66 3.29 -1.47 -8.84
C VAL A 66 2.26 -1.27 -9.94
N GLU A 67 1.21 -2.09 -9.96
CA GLU A 67 0.13 -2.00 -10.93
C GLU A 67 -0.74 -0.76 -10.71
N ILE A 68 -0.98 -0.37 -9.47
CA ILE A 68 -1.67 0.90 -9.14
C ILE A 68 -0.93 2.08 -9.75
N ILE A 69 0.38 2.16 -9.55
CA ILE A 69 1.21 3.25 -10.11
C ILE A 69 1.22 3.18 -11.64
N ARG A 70 1.34 1.99 -12.24
CA ARG A 70 1.30 1.81 -13.69
C ARG A 70 0.01 2.35 -14.31
N ARG A 71 -1.15 2.05 -13.68
CA ARG A 71 -2.46 2.57 -14.12
C ARG A 71 -2.58 4.07 -13.87
N LEU A 72 -2.12 4.55 -12.72
CA LEU A 72 -2.13 5.97 -12.39
C LEU A 72 -1.38 6.79 -13.44
N LEU A 73 -0.19 6.34 -13.87
CA LEU A 73 0.64 7.02 -14.86
C LEU A 73 -0.03 7.18 -16.24
N ARG A 74 -1.05 6.37 -16.53
CA ARG A 74 -1.86 6.47 -17.77
C ARG A 74 -3.14 7.27 -17.59
N HIS A 75 -3.44 7.71 -16.37
CA HIS A 75 -4.71 8.37 -16.10
C HIS A 75 -4.73 9.82 -16.63
N SER A 76 -5.81 10.19 -17.33
CA SER A 76 -5.97 11.50 -17.98
C SER A 76 -5.93 12.70 -17.03
N SER A 77 -6.21 12.52 -15.75
CA SER A 77 -6.13 13.59 -14.74
C SER A 77 -4.71 14.16 -14.63
N LEU A 78 -3.67 13.37 -14.95
CA LEU A 78 -2.29 13.83 -14.91
C LEU A 78 -2.00 14.90 -15.98
N ASN A 79 -2.78 14.98 -17.04
CA ASN A 79 -2.62 15.99 -18.10
C ASN A 79 -2.84 17.44 -17.63
N ARG A 80 -3.46 17.63 -16.48
CA ARG A 80 -3.77 18.95 -15.90
C ARG A 80 -3.36 19.03 -14.43
N LEU A 81 -2.20 18.44 -14.11
CA LEU A 81 -1.68 18.41 -12.76
C LEU A 81 -1.25 19.82 -12.29
N ASN A 82 -1.50 20.12 -11.01
CA ASN A 82 -0.86 21.19 -10.27
C ASN A 82 0.13 20.57 -9.27
N GLY A 83 1.29 21.19 -9.04
CA GLY A 83 2.33 20.61 -8.21
C GLY A 83 3.09 19.48 -8.91
N THR A 84 3.58 18.51 -8.15
CA THR A 84 4.43 17.42 -8.67
C THR A 84 3.98 16.07 -8.13
N LEU A 85 3.91 15.08 -8.99
CA LEU A 85 3.80 13.67 -8.62
C LEU A 85 5.17 13.01 -8.75
N LEU A 86 5.68 12.44 -7.65
CA LEU A 86 6.81 11.53 -7.61
C LEU A 86 6.26 10.11 -7.51
N ALA A 87 6.31 9.34 -8.58
CA ALA A 87 5.79 7.97 -8.61
C ALA A 87 6.94 6.97 -8.70
N VAL A 88 7.09 6.15 -7.66
CA VAL A 88 8.16 5.14 -7.53
C VAL A 88 7.53 3.75 -7.48
N PRO A 89 7.39 3.08 -8.63
CA PRO A 89 6.70 1.79 -8.69
C PRO A 89 7.44 0.67 -7.96
N VAL A 90 8.76 0.76 -7.85
CA VAL A 90 9.58 -0.26 -7.19
C VAL A 90 10.68 0.41 -6.39
N VAL A 91 10.54 0.44 -5.06
CA VAL A 91 11.57 0.96 -4.15
C VAL A 91 12.67 -0.09 -3.91
N ASN A 92 12.28 -1.32 -3.59
CA ASN A 92 13.20 -2.45 -3.38
C ASN A 92 13.39 -3.24 -4.67
N VAL A 93 14.25 -2.75 -5.55
CA VAL A 93 14.53 -3.40 -6.84
C VAL A 93 15.14 -4.80 -6.68
N PHE A 94 16.00 -5.01 -5.68
CA PHE A 94 16.56 -6.35 -5.38
C PHE A 94 15.46 -7.33 -5.00
N GLY A 95 14.61 -6.97 -4.03
CA GLY A 95 13.51 -7.81 -3.59
C GLY A 95 12.52 -8.08 -4.72
N PHE A 96 12.25 -7.10 -5.57
CA PHE A 96 11.36 -7.24 -6.72
C PHE A 96 11.87 -8.26 -7.74
N ILE A 97 13.16 -8.19 -8.12
CA ILE A 97 13.77 -9.15 -9.04
C ILE A 97 13.74 -10.57 -8.47
N HIS A 98 14.00 -10.72 -7.17
CA HIS A 98 14.05 -12.00 -6.49
C HIS A 98 12.69 -12.47 -5.96
N LYS A 99 11.59 -11.67 -6.14
CA LYS A 99 10.24 -11.98 -5.68
C LYS A 99 10.21 -12.24 -4.16
N THR A 100 10.92 -11.42 -3.41
CA THR A 100 11.05 -11.53 -1.96
C THR A 100 10.85 -10.19 -1.28
N ARG A 101 10.37 -10.23 -0.05
CA ARG A 101 10.24 -9.09 0.84
C ARG A 101 11.57 -8.40 1.11
N TYR A 102 12.62 -9.18 1.27
CA TYR A 102 13.90 -8.77 1.83
C TYR A 102 14.92 -8.34 0.78
N LEU A 103 15.92 -7.62 1.24
CA LEU A 103 17.14 -7.32 0.52
C LEU A 103 18.11 -8.53 0.50
N PRO A 104 19.16 -8.53 -0.36
CA PRO A 104 20.17 -9.59 -0.38
C PRO A 104 20.88 -9.84 0.94
N ASP A 105 21.02 -8.80 1.77
CA ASP A 105 21.57 -8.89 3.13
C ASP A 105 20.57 -9.38 4.19
N ARG A 106 19.40 -9.87 3.74
CA ARG A 106 18.26 -10.38 4.53
C ARG A 106 17.57 -9.34 5.42
N ARG A 107 17.84 -8.06 5.21
CA ARG A 107 17.18 -6.97 5.92
C ARG A 107 15.87 -6.59 5.28
N ASP A 108 14.93 -6.19 6.12
CA ASP A 108 13.70 -5.51 5.70
C ASP A 108 14.03 -4.04 5.44
N LEU A 109 13.85 -3.57 4.20
CA LEU A 109 14.11 -2.18 3.86
C LEU A 109 13.22 -1.22 4.68
N ASN A 110 11.96 -1.62 4.95
CA ASN A 110 11.03 -0.84 5.78
C ASN A 110 11.26 -1.03 7.30
N ARG A 111 12.48 -1.40 7.69
CA ARG A 111 13.05 -1.38 9.04
C ARG A 111 14.46 -0.82 9.03
N SER A 112 14.84 -0.15 7.95
CA SER A 112 16.19 0.36 7.75
C SER A 112 16.25 1.89 7.68
N PHE A 113 15.13 2.58 7.73
CA PHE A 113 15.06 4.05 7.75
C PHE A 113 15.43 4.61 9.14
N PRO A 114 15.97 5.83 9.21
CA PRO A 114 16.33 6.76 8.14
C PRO A 114 17.54 6.33 7.30
N GLY A 115 18.22 5.27 7.68
CA GLY A 115 19.39 4.76 7.00
C GLY A 115 20.68 5.49 7.34
N SER A 116 21.75 5.18 6.61
CA SER A 116 23.08 5.76 6.76
C SER A 116 23.83 5.67 5.44
N GLU A 117 24.60 6.70 5.12
CA GLU A 117 25.40 6.77 3.89
C GLU A 117 26.44 5.64 3.80
N THR A 118 27.00 5.23 4.93
CA THR A 118 28.10 4.25 5.02
C THR A 118 27.70 2.93 5.69
N GLY A 119 26.41 2.71 5.93
CA GLY A 119 25.89 1.55 6.63
C GLY A 119 25.78 0.28 5.77
N SER A 120 24.99 -0.68 6.25
CA SER A 120 24.61 -1.89 5.50
C SER A 120 23.93 -1.53 4.18
N LEU A 121 23.75 -2.51 3.27
CA LEU A 121 23.03 -2.29 2.02
C LEU A 121 21.65 -1.67 2.26
N GLY A 122 20.86 -2.24 3.20
CA GLY A 122 19.55 -1.71 3.56
C GLY A 122 19.61 -0.27 4.08
N ALA A 123 20.56 0.03 4.98
CA ALA A 123 20.73 1.37 5.53
C ALA A 123 21.11 2.40 4.44
N ARG A 124 21.99 2.02 3.52
CA ARG A 124 22.41 2.90 2.41
C ARG A 124 21.26 3.15 1.43
N MET A 125 20.49 2.12 1.10
CA MET A 125 19.31 2.28 0.23
C MET A 125 18.24 3.15 0.88
N ALA A 126 17.97 2.95 2.16
CA ALA A 126 17.01 3.77 2.92
C ALA A 126 17.46 5.24 2.97
N TRP A 127 18.73 5.49 3.24
CA TRP A 127 19.31 6.83 3.27
C TRP A 127 19.20 7.54 1.91
N GLN A 128 19.57 6.85 0.81
CA GLN A 128 19.46 7.41 -0.52
C GLN A 128 18.00 7.71 -0.90
N PHE A 129 17.08 6.76 -0.64
CA PHE A 129 15.68 6.98 -0.92
C PHE A 129 15.11 8.15 -0.10
N LYS A 130 15.45 8.22 1.18
CA LYS A 130 15.08 9.33 2.05
C LYS A 130 15.58 10.66 1.48
N THR A 131 16.88 10.81 1.30
CA THR A 131 17.50 12.10 0.95
C THR A 131 17.20 12.56 -0.47
N GLN A 132 17.05 11.64 -1.42
CA GLN A 132 16.84 11.98 -2.82
C GLN A 132 15.37 12.03 -3.22
N VAL A 133 14.47 11.37 -2.49
CA VAL A 133 13.05 11.25 -2.87
C VAL A 133 12.14 11.78 -1.77
N LEU A 134 12.17 11.18 -0.56
CA LEU A 134 11.25 11.53 0.50
C LEU A 134 11.39 12.98 0.94
N ASP A 135 12.61 13.47 1.14
CA ASP A 135 12.88 14.86 1.58
C ASP A 135 12.44 15.94 0.57
N ARG A 136 11.98 15.53 -0.61
CA ARG A 136 11.40 16.41 -1.64
C ARG A 136 9.88 16.41 -1.63
N ALA A 137 9.26 15.48 -0.92
CA ALA A 137 7.81 15.34 -0.84
C ALA A 137 7.21 16.27 0.22
N THR A 138 5.99 16.73 -0.02
CA THR A 138 5.17 17.40 0.99
C THR A 138 4.12 16.46 1.58
N HIS A 139 3.78 15.37 0.88
CA HIS A 139 2.82 14.34 1.28
C HIS A 139 3.26 13.01 0.68
N ALA A 140 2.90 11.91 1.32
CA ALA A 140 3.26 10.58 0.81
C ALA A 140 2.11 9.56 0.93
N VAL A 141 2.06 8.64 -0.04
CA VAL A 141 1.23 7.43 -0.01
C VAL A 141 2.14 6.25 -0.29
N ASP A 142 2.25 5.32 0.66
CA ASP A 142 3.02 4.10 0.52
C ASP A 142 2.09 2.90 0.29
N LEU A 143 2.27 2.19 -0.83
CA LEU A 143 1.37 1.15 -1.30
C LEU A 143 1.93 -0.23 -0.96
N HIS A 144 1.19 -0.97 -0.13
CA HIS A 144 1.53 -2.28 0.38
C HIS A 144 0.47 -3.34 0.07
N THR A 145 0.83 -4.59 0.30
CA THR A 145 -0.10 -5.73 0.42
C THR A 145 0.12 -6.44 1.75
N GLY A 146 -0.71 -7.42 2.07
CA GLY A 146 -0.34 -8.43 3.04
C GLY A 146 0.94 -9.15 2.61
N ALA A 147 1.68 -9.71 3.56
CA ALA A 147 2.86 -10.52 3.28
C ALA A 147 2.47 -11.78 2.50
N ILE A 148 3.47 -12.54 2.03
CA ILE A 148 3.25 -13.85 1.38
C ILE A 148 2.31 -14.72 2.24
N HIS A 149 1.34 -15.33 1.58
CA HIS A 149 0.26 -16.15 2.18
C HIS A 149 -0.68 -15.39 3.13
N ARG A 150 -0.65 -14.06 3.14
CA ARG A 150 -1.58 -13.25 3.95
C ARG A 150 -2.28 -12.21 3.07
N ALA A 151 -3.60 -12.25 3.07
CA ALA A 151 -4.41 -11.25 2.37
C ALA A 151 -4.90 -10.18 3.36
N ASN A 152 -4.82 -8.93 2.95
CA ASN A 152 -5.41 -7.79 3.62
C ASN A 152 -6.63 -7.27 2.86
N LEU A 153 -7.68 -6.94 3.60
CA LEU A 153 -8.77 -6.11 3.11
C LEU A 153 -8.22 -4.73 2.74
N PRO A 154 -8.73 -4.07 1.68
CA PRO A 154 -8.38 -2.67 1.41
C PRO A 154 -8.58 -1.77 2.62
N GLN A 155 -7.49 -1.26 3.17
CA GLN A 155 -7.46 -0.47 4.40
C GLN A 155 -6.32 0.54 4.39
N ILE A 156 -6.48 1.61 5.16
CA ILE A 156 -5.41 2.57 5.44
C ILE A 156 -4.85 2.31 6.84
N ARG A 157 -3.52 2.40 6.97
CA ARG A 157 -2.82 2.53 8.24
C ARG A 157 -2.20 3.92 8.30
N ALA A 158 -2.50 4.65 9.37
CA ALA A 158 -2.07 6.03 9.55
C ALA A 158 -1.91 6.36 11.04
N ASP A 159 -1.10 7.34 11.36
CA ASP A 159 -1.11 8.00 12.65
C ASP A 159 -2.12 9.16 12.59
N LEU A 160 -3.28 8.94 13.20
CA LEU A 160 -4.37 9.92 13.17
C LEU A 160 -4.21 11.07 14.18
N SER A 161 -3.11 11.11 14.93
CA SER A 161 -2.78 12.25 15.79
C SER A 161 -2.35 13.48 14.99
N ASN A 162 -1.89 13.29 13.75
CA ASN A 162 -1.59 14.33 12.78
C ASN A 162 -2.85 14.62 11.96
N GLU A 163 -3.33 15.87 12.00
CA GLU A 163 -4.58 16.30 11.33
C GLU A 163 -4.51 16.13 9.79
N ASP A 164 -3.37 16.45 9.17
CA ASP A 164 -3.20 16.33 7.72
C ASP A 164 -3.17 14.87 7.30
N THR A 165 -2.50 13.99 8.06
CA THR A 165 -2.50 12.55 7.86
C THR A 165 -3.91 11.97 8.03
N ALA A 166 -4.66 12.40 9.05
CA ALA A 166 -6.05 12.00 9.24
C ALA A 166 -6.96 12.44 8.08
N ALA A 167 -6.79 13.69 7.60
CA ALA A 167 -7.52 14.19 6.44
C ALA A 167 -7.20 13.41 5.15
N MET A 168 -5.94 13.04 4.93
CA MET A 168 -5.53 12.17 3.83
C MET A 168 -6.16 10.78 3.95
N ALA A 169 -6.13 10.17 5.14
CA ALA A 169 -6.74 8.86 5.38
C ALA A 169 -8.24 8.86 5.05
N ALA A 170 -8.97 9.88 5.47
CA ALA A 170 -10.37 10.07 5.14
C ALA A 170 -10.60 10.30 3.64
N ALA A 171 -9.77 11.12 3.01
CA ALA A 171 -9.88 11.44 1.59
C ALA A 171 -9.62 10.24 0.68
N PHE A 172 -8.81 9.25 1.09
CA PHE A 172 -8.48 8.08 0.27
C PHE A 172 -9.73 7.31 -0.16
N GLY A 173 -10.70 7.13 0.74
CA GLY A 173 -12.03 6.62 0.41
C GLY A 173 -12.16 5.10 0.46
N VAL A 174 -11.35 4.41 1.28
CA VAL A 174 -11.60 3.02 1.70
C VAL A 174 -12.38 3.02 3.03
N PRO A 175 -13.22 2.00 3.29
CA PRO A 175 -14.10 2.01 4.46
C PRO A 175 -13.39 1.76 5.79
N VAL A 176 -12.16 1.25 5.78
CA VAL A 176 -11.41 0.89 7.01
C VAL A 176 -10.14 1.70 7.13
N VAL A 177 -10.01 2.40 8.26
CA VAL A 177 -8.78 3.07 8.69
C VAL A 177 -8.35 2.48 10.03
N ILE A 178 -7.12 1.99 10.10
CA ILE A 178 -6.49 1.52 11.33
C ILE A 178 -5.57 2.62 11.85
N ASN A 179 -5.96 3.23 12.98
CA ASN A 179 -5.05 4.12 13.70
C ASN A 179 -3.90 3.27 14.27
N SER A 180 -2.70 3.48 13.79
CA SER A 180 -1.56 2.64 14.13
C SER A 180 -0.35 3.47 14.50
N VAL A 181 0.24 3.13 15.64
CA VAL A 181 1.51 3.69 16.09
C VAL A 181 2.58 3.50 15.01
N LEU A 182 3.46 4.47 14.89
CA LEU A 182 4.60 4.43 13.98
C LEU A 182 5.54 3.28 14.36
N GLY A 183 5.87 2.45 13.38
CA GLY A 183 6.84 1.36 13.58
C GLY A 183 8.26 1.89 13.43
N GLU A 184 9.16 1.50 14.33
CA GLU A 184 10.57 1.89 14.28
C GLU A 184 11.25 1.48 12.96
N GLY A 185 12.02 2.38 12.37
CA GLY A 185 12.78 2.18 11.15
C GLY A 185 11.94 2.14 9.86
N THR A 186 10.68 2.58 9.91
CA THR A 186 9.80 2.59 8.74
C THR A 186 9.89 3.91 7.95
N LEU A 187 9.56 3.85 6.67
CA LEU A 187 9.38 5.06 5.83
C LEU A 187 8.37 6.02 6.46
N ARG A 188 7.27 5.49 7.01
CA ARG A 188 6.20 6.26 7.64
C ARG A 188 6.71 7.03 8.87
N GLU A 189 7.46 6.37 9.76
CA GLU A 189 8.03 7.03 10.93
C GLU A 189 8.91 8.22 10.56
N VAL A 190 9.80 8.02 9.59
CA VAL A 190 10.74 9.07 9.18
C VAL A 190 10.04 10.21 8.44
N ALA A 191 9.01 9.92 7.67
CA ALA A 191 8.19 10.94 7.02
C ALA A 191 7.47 11.82 8.06
N GLU A 192 6.77 11.22 9.01
CA GLU A 192 6.05 11.94 10.09
C GLU A 192 7.03 12.76 10.96
N ALA A 193 8.20 12.20 11.29
CA ALA A 193 9.24 12.93 12.05
C ALA A 193 9.75 14.19 11.32
N GLN A 194 9.57 14.27 10.02
CA GLN A 194 9.92 15.42 9.18
C GLN A 194 8.70 16.35 8.90
N GLY A 195 7.54 16.03 9.48
CA GLY A 195 6.30 16.76 9.21
C GLY A 195 5.72 16.51 7.81
N ILE A 196 6.04 15.36 7.19
CA ILE A 196 5.47 14.94 5.92
C ILE A 196 4.30 13.99 6.23
N PRO A 197 3.03 14.40 6.05
CA PRO A 197 1.88 13.54 6.21
C PRO A 197 1.97 12.31 5.31
N VAL A 198 1.81 11.10 5.88
CA VAL A 198 1.95 9.84 5.15
C VAL A 198 0.90 8.83 5.55
N ILE A 199 0.28 8.21 4.55
CA ILE A 199 -0.62 7.07 4.74
C ILE A 199 -0.07 5.83 4.07
N THR A 200 -0.31 4.67 4.69
CA THR A 200 -0.01 3.37 4.08
C THR A 200 -1.31 2.72 3.63
N TYR A 201 -1.43 2.41 2.35
CA TYR A 201 -2.51 1.62 1.80
C TYR A 201 -2.11 0.15 1.79
N GLU A 202 -2.88 -0.69 2.44
CA GLU A 202 -2.68 -2.13 2.56
C GLU A 202 -3.83 -2.89 1.90
N ALA A 203 -3.59 -3.71 0.87
CA ALA A 203 -4.65 -4.46 0.21
C ALA A 203 -4.13 -5.65 -0.60
N GLY A 204 -4.82 -6.79 -0.51
CA GLY A 204 -4.47 -8.02 -1.21
C GLY A 204 -3.29 -8.77 -0.57
N GLU A 205 -2.66 -9.66 -1.33
CA GLU A 205 -1.60 -10.58 -0.93
C GLU A 205 -0.34 -10.35 -1.77
N ALA A 206 0.84 -10.58 -1.20
CA ALA A 206 2.11 -10.57 -1.93
C ALA A 206 2.12 -11.60 -3.08
N LEU A 207 2.88 -11.31 -4.14
CA LEU A 207 3.06 -12.13 -5.34
C LEU A 207 1.77 -12.42 -6.13
N ARG A 208 0.70 -11.68 -5.87
CA ARG A 208 -0.57 -11.78 -6.59
C ARG A 208 -1.10 -10.42 -6.96
N PHE A 209 -1.77 -10.34 -8.10
CA PHE A 209 -2.63 -9.20 -8.39
C PHE A 209 -4.04 -9.47 -7.86
N ASP A 210 -4.60 -8.46 -7.23
CA ASP A 210 -6.01 -8.41 -6.82
C ASP A 210 -6.66 -7.19 -7.47
N GLU A 211 -7.54 -7.43 -8.42
CA GLU A 211 -8.13 -6.37 -9.24
C GLU A 211 -8.91 -5.36 -8.38
N SER A 212 -9.65 -5.83 -7.38
CA SER A 212 -10.44 -4.98 -6.48
C SER A 212 -9.52 -4.06 -5.67
N SER A 213 -8.44 -4.61 -5.13
CA SER A 213 -7.41 -3.86 -4.40
C SER A 213 -6.71 -2.83 -5.30
N ILE A 214 -6.38 -3.22 -6.54
CA ILE A 214 -5.72 -2.32 -7.51
C ILE A 214 -6.66 -1.16 -7.88
N ARG A 215 -7.93 -1.43 -8.20
CA ARG A 215 -8.92 -0.40 -8.54
C ARG A 215 -9.16 0.55 -7.37
N ALA A 216 -9.31 0.01 -6.17
CA ALA A 216 -9.46 0.81 -4.95
C ALA A 216 -8.24 1.72 -4.72
N GLY A 217 -7.02 1.20 -4.90
CA GLY A 217 -5.78 1.96 -4.78
C GLY A 217 -5.66 3.08 -5.79
N VAL A 218 -5.93 2.83 -7.09
CA VAL A 218 -5.92 3.89 -8.12
C VAL A 218 -6.92 4.98 -7.78
N LYS A 219 -8.17 4.62 -7.42
CA LYS A 219 -9.22 5.55 -7.02
C LYS A 219 -8.80 6.34 -5.78
N GLY A 220 -8.18 5.67 -4.80
CA GLY A 220 -7.70 6.29 -3.58
C GLY A 220 -6.59 7.33 -3.82
N VAL A 221 -5.57 7.00 -4.62
CA VAL A 221 -4.52 7.97 -4.97
C VAL A 221 -5.09 9.16 -5.74
N LEU A 222 -6.01 8.95 -6.67
CA LEU A 222 -6.70 10.04 -7.38
C LEU A 222 -7.53 10.92 -6.43
N ASN A 223 -8.13 10.33 -5.39
CA ASN A 223 -8.84 11.08 -4.34
C ASN A 223 -7.88 11.95 -3.53
N ILE A 224 -6.70 11.42 -3.16
CA ILE A 224 -5.65 12.21 -2.50
C ILE A 224 -5.20 13.38 -3.38
N MET A 225 -4.93 13.14 -4.66
CA MET A 225 -4.55 14.19 -5.60
C MET A 225 -5.63 15.28 -5.70
N HIS A 226 -6.91 14.88 -5.66
CA HIS A 226 -8.03 15.83 -5.64
C HIS A 226 -8.09 16.60 -4.32
N HIS A 227 -7.97 15.94 -3.17
CA HIS A 227 -7.94 16.53 -1.85
C HIS A 227 -6.83 17.59 -1.73
N LEU A 228 -5.65 17.28 -2.22
CA LEU A 228 -4.49 18.16 -2.27
C LEU A 228 -4.60 19.24 -3.39
N ARG A 229 -5.72 19.35 -4.08
CA ARG A 229 -5.95 20.29 -5.19
C ARG A 229 -4.94 20.16 -6.35
N MET A 230 -4.35 19.01 -6.50
CA MET A 230 -3.44 18.70 -7.61
C MET A 230 -4.18 18.47 -8.92
N THR A 231 -5.45 18.07 -8.87
CA THR A 231 -6.31 17.83 -10.04
C THR A 231 -7.53 18.74 -10.02
N GLY A 232 -8.19 18.91 -11.17
CA GLY A 232 -9.39 19.72 -11.31
C GLY A 232 -10.59 19.21 -10.50
N PRO A 233 -11.74 19.93 -10.55
CA PRO A 233 -12.92 19.57 -9.78
C PRO A 233 -13.42 18.17 -10.12
N ARG A 234 -13.83 17.44 -9.07
CA ARG A 234 -14.30 16.07 -9.17
C ARG A 234 -15.68 16.01 -9.80
N ARG A 235 -15.86 15.07 -10.73
CA ARG A 235 -17.15 14.78 -11.37
C ARG A 235 -17.89 13.58 -10.75
N THR A 236 -17.29 12.94 -9.75
CA THR A 236 -17.83 11.72 -9.12
C THR A 236 -18.25 12.01 -7.68
N ARG A 237 -19.07 11.11 -7.11
CA ARG A 237 -19.49 11.15 -5.71
C ARG A 237 -18.28 11.33 -4.76
N ALA A 238 -18.47 12.06 -3.66
CA ALA A 238 -17.47 12.17 -2.60
C ALA A 238 -17.02 10.78 -2.11
N PRO A 239 -15.76 10.62 -1.62
CA PRO A 239 -15.35 9.39 -0.98
C PRO A 239 -16.30 9.00 0.15
N MET A 240 -16.41 7.70 0.41
CA MET A 240 -17.09 7.20 1.60
C MET A 240 -16.30 7.65 2.83
N GLU A 241 -17.00 8.07 3.87
CA GLU A 241 -16.38 8.36 5.15
C GLU A 241 -15.87 7.06 5.77
N PRO A 242 -14.60 6.97 6.18
CA PRO A 242 -14.03 5.75 6.69
C PRO A 242 -14.43 5.52 8.16
N HIS A 243 -14.52 4.27 8.54
CA HIS A 243 -14.63 3.86 9.93
C HIS A 243 -13.24 3.66 10.53
N ILE A 244 -12.98 4.33 11.65
CA ILE A 244 -11.71 4.24 12.37
C ILE A 244 -11.77 3.07 13.32
N ALA A 245 -10.86 2.11 13.17
CA ALA A 245 -10.73 1.00 14.10
C ALA A 245 -10.14 1.49 15.43
N ARG A 246 -10.83 1.21 16.53
CA ARG A 246 -10.37 1.52 17.90
C ARG A 246 -9.14 0.71 18.30
N SER A 247 -9.06 -0.52 17.84
CA SER A 247 -7.93 -1.43 18.05
C SER A 247 -7.98 -2.56 17.04
N SER A 248 -6.88 -3.28 16.91
CA SER A 248 -6.84 -4.53 16.14
C SER A 248 -5.97 -5.55 16.84
N SER A 249 -6.24 -6.83 16.59
CA SER A 249 -5.49 -7.93 17.17
C SER A 249 -5.43 -9.15 16.26
N TRP A 250 -4.36 -9.93 16.39
CA TRP A 250 -4.20 -11.19 15.69
C TRP A 250 -4.73 -12.36 16.54
N VAL A 251 -5.52 -13.21 15.91
CA VAL A 251 -5.83 -14.55 16.42
C VAL A 251 -4.74 -15.48 15.92
N ARG A 252 -4.16 -16.28 16.82
CA ARG A 252 -3.04 -17.16 16.52
C ARG A 252 -3.44 -18.61 16.60
N ALA A 253 -2.70 -19.47 15.90
CA ALA A 253 -2.86 -20.92 15.97
C ALA A 253 -2.47 -21.43 17.38
N GLU A 254 -3.35 -22.22 18.00
CA GLU A 254 -3.10 -22.84 19.30
C GLU A 254 -2.27 -24.14 19.21
N ARG A 255 -2.10 -24.67 17.98
CA ARG A 255 -1.31 -25.86 17.68
C ARG A 255 -0.90 -25.89 16.20
N ASP A 256 0.01 -26.78 15.89
CA ASP A 256 0.36 -27.11 14.49
C ASP A 256 -0.76 -27.89 13.81
N GLY A 257 -0.91 -27.74 12.51
CA GLY A 257 -1.84 -28.54 11.74
C GLY A 257 -2.30 -27.96 10.41
N VAL A 258 -3.40 -28.50 9.93
CA VAL A 258 -4.07 -28.04 8.72
C VAL A 258 -5.16 -27.06 9.11
N PHE A 259 -4.96 -25.80 8.74
CA PHE A 259 -5.89 -24.72 9.01
C PHE A 259 -6.99 -24.66 7.96
N LEU A 260 -8.24 -24.72 8.38
CA LEU A 260 -9.44 -24.54 7.57
C LEU A 260 -10.14 -23.24 7.97
N PRO A 261 -10.05 -22.16 7.17
CA PRO A 261 -10.79 -20.94 7.43
C PRO A 261 -12.28 -21.14 7.09
N LEU A 262 -13.17 -20.65 7.96
CA LEU A 262 -14.64 -20.75 7.81
C LEU A 262 -15.28 -19.40 7.51
N VAL A 263 -14.51 -18.31 7.51
CA VAL A 263 -15.00 -16.94 7.29
C VAL A 263 -14.20 -16.23 6.21
N ALA A 264 -14.88 -15.42 5.43
CA ALA A 264 -14.27 -14.63 4.37
C ALA A 264 -13.62 -13.35 4.93
N LEU A 265 -12.63 -12.82 4.21
CA LEU A 265 -12.06 -11.50 4.46
C LEU A 265 -13.18 -10.44 4.34
N GLY A 266 -13.21 -9.46 5.25
CA GLY A 266 -14.28 -8.47 5.33
C GLY A 266 -15.50 -8.92 6.16
N ALA A 267 -15.56 -10.18 6.57
CA ALA A 267 -16.69 -10.68 7.37
C ALA A 267 -16.81 -9.95 8.71
N TRP A 268 -18.06 -9.64 9.08
CA TRP A 268 -18.40 -9.24 10.43
C TRP A 268 -18.43 -10.47 11.34
N LEU A 269 -17.74 -10.37 12.48
CA LEU A 269 -17.59 -11.42 13.47
C LEU A 269 -18.22 -11.02 14.79
N ARG A 270 -18.81 -12.01 15.47
CA ARG A 270 -19.27 -11.89 16.88
C ARG A 270 -18.25 -12.55 17.80
N LYS A 271 -18.14 -12.07 19.02
CA LYS A 271 -17.36 -12.76 20.07
C LYS A 271 -17.88 -14.19 20.25
N GLY A 272 -17.00 -15.18 20.33
CA GLY A 272 -17.33 -16.61 20.43
C GLY A 272 -17.82 -17.25 19.13
N GLN A 273 -17.84 -16.54 18.01
CA GLN A 273 -18.19 -17.14 16.71
C GLN A 273 -17.09 -18.07 16.23
N LEU A 274 -17.45 -19.28 15.81
CA LEU A 274 -16.55 -20.20 15.13
C LEU A 274 -16.09 -19.58 13.81
N ILE A 275 -14.78 -19.39 13.66
CA ILE A 275 -14.17 -18.75 12.49
C ILE A 275 -13.19 -19.67 11.72
N GLY A 276 -12.76 -20.76 12.32
CA GLY A 276 -11.85 -21.71 11.70
C GLY A 276 -11.67 -22.98 12.51
N ARG A 277 -10.89 -23.91 11.95
CA ARG A 277 -10.47 -25.16 12.62
C ARG A 277 -9.02 -25.45 12.27
N ILE A 278 -8.34 -26.13 13.17
CA ILE A 278 -7.02 -26.74 12.92
C ILE A 278 -7.16 -28.24 13.17
N SER A 279 -6.86 -29.02 12.12
CA SER A 279 -6.96 -30.47 12.11
C SER A 279 -5.59 -31.12 12.02
N SER A 280 -5.45 -32.32 12.58
CA SER A 280 -4.27 -33.15 12.31
C SER A 280 -4.36 -33.74 10.89
N PRO A 281 -3.27 -33.76 10.09
CA PRO A 281 -3.27 -34.42 8.79
C PRO A 281 -3.45 -35.95 8.88
N PHE A 282 -3.31 -36.52 10.09
CA PHE A 282 -3.45 -37.94 10.35
C PHE A 282 -4.83 -38.32 10.96
N GLY A 283 -5.77 -37.37 11.03
CA GLY A 283 -7.06 -37.54 11.69
C GLY A 283 -6.98 -37.23 13.20
N GLY A 284 -8.09 -37.41 13.89
CA GLY A 284 -8.22 -37.06 15.30
C GLY A 284 -9.16 -35.88 15.53
N GLU A 285 -9.10 -35.29 16.71
CA GLU A 285 -9.95 -34.17 17.09
C GLU A 285 -9.47 -32.85 16.46
N ASP A 286 -10.43 -32.08 15.95
CA ASP A 286 -10.21 -30.72 15.47
C ASP A 286 -10.16 -29.75 16.66
N VAL A 287 -9.25 -28.77 16.58
CA VAL A 287 -9.29 -27.59 17.46
C VAL A 287 -10.07 -26.51 16.76
N THR A 288 -11.11 -26.01 17.42
CA THR A 288 -11.94 -24.91 16.93
C THR A 288 -11.30 -23.58 17.26
N ILE A 289 -11.37 -22.65 16.31
CA ILE A 289 -10.90 -21.28 16.46
C ILE A 289 -12.12 -20.37 16.54
N GLU A 290 -12.27 -19.69 17.67
CA GLU A 290 -13.34 -18.74 17.90
C GLU A 290 -12.84 -17.30 17.87
N SER A 291 -13.72 -16.39 17.44
CA SER A 291 -13.40 -14.95 17.48
C SER A 291 -13.37 -14.45 18.94
N PRO A 292 -12.25 -13.86 19.38
CA PRO A 292 -12.13 -13.35 20.75
C PRO A 292 -12.97 -12.08 21.00
N CYS A 293 -13.46 -11.44 19.93
CA CYS A 293 -14.17 -10.16 20.00
C CYS A 293 -15.15 -9.99 18.83
N ALA A 294 -16.06 -9.03 18.95
CA ALA A 294 -16.80 -8.53 17.80
C ALA A 294 -15.89 -7.60 16.97
N GLY A 295 -15.96 -7.69 15.64
CA GLY A 295 -15.12 -6.89 14.75
C GLY A 295 -15.26 -7.28 13.29
N ILE A 296 -14.40 -6.70 12.45
CA ILE A 296 -14.28 -7.02 11.02
C ILE A 296 -12.96 -7.76 10.80
N LEU A 297 -13.01 -8.81 10.00
CA LEU A 297 -11.83 -9.54 9.57
C LEU A 297 -11.09 -8.75 8.50
N VAL A 298 -10.00 -8.09 8.88
CA VAL A 298 -9.22 -7.20 8.00
C VAL A 298 -7.96 -7.83 7.43
N GLY A 299 -7.58 -9.00 7.91
CA GLY A 299 -6.44 -9.79 7.41
C GLY A 299 -6.60 -11.27 7.69
N ARG A 300 -6.13 -12.13 6.78
CA ARG A 300 -6.24 -13.57 6.89
C ARG A 300 -5.02 -14.28 6.34
N ASN A 301 -4.58 -15.34 7.04
CA ASN A 301 -3.64 -16.31 6.49
C ASN A 301 -4.34 -17.21 5.47
N ASN A 302 -3.75 -17.36 4.29
CA ASN A 302 -4.25 -18.21 3.21
C ASN A 302 -3.49 -19.55 3.10
N LEU A 303 -2.35 -19.69 3.80
CA LEU A 303 -1.62 -20.96 3.83
C LEU A 303 -2.36 -21.96 4.72
N PRO A 304 -2.73 -23.14 4.22
CA PRO A 304 -3.45 -24.13 5.03
C PRO A 304 -2.57 -24.84 6.06
N LEU A 305 -1.25 -24.85 5.90
CA LEU A 305 -0.33 -25.42 6.89
C LEU A 305 0.11 -24.32 7.85
N VAL A 306 -0.09 -24.56 9.14
CA VAL A 306 0.22 -23.57 10.19
C VAL A 306 0.98 -24.22 11.34
N ASN A 307 1.88 -23.43 11.93
CA ASN A 307 2.56 -23.82 13.17
C ASN A 307 1.90 -23.12 14.35
N GLU A 308 2.05 -23.69 15.54
CA GLU A 308 1.63 -23.05 16.78
C GLU A 308 2.19 -21.62 16.90
N GLY A 309 1.35 -20.67 17.34
CA GLY A 309 1.71 -19.26 17.44
C GLY A 309 1.62 -18.46 16.15
N GLU A 310 1.44 -19.09 14.96
CA GLU A 310 1.28 -18.35 13.70
C GLU A 310 0.00 -17.51 13.67
N ALA A 311 0.09 -16.33 13.08
CA ALA A 311 -1.02 -15.40 12.94
C ALA A 311 -1.99 -15.87 11.85
N LEU A 312 -3.25 -16.16 12.22
CA LEU A 312 -4.29 -16.69 11.33
C LEU A 312 -5.24 -15.60 10.83
N TYR A 313 -5.75 -14.77 11.75
CA TYR A 313 -6.74 -13.75 11.48
C TYR A 313 -6.37 -12.43 12.14
N HIS A 314 -6.50 -11.34 11.41
CA HIS A 314 -6.39 -9.98 11.94
C HIS A 314 -7.78 -9.38 12.04
N ILE A 315 -8.24 -9.08 13.24
CA ILE A 315 -9.58 -8.57 13.54
C ILE A 315 -9.46 -7.13 14.01
N ALA A 316 -10.13 -6.21 13.32
CA ALA A 316 -10.26 -4.82 13.72
C ALA A 316 -11.60 -4.57 14.44
N ARG A 317 -11.55 -3.79 15.53
CA ARG A 317 -12.72 -3.47 16.39
C ARG A 317 -13.18 -2.06 16.11
N PHE A 318 -14.48 -1.91 15.95
CA PHE A 318 -15.14 -0.64 15.69
C PHE A 318 -16.21 -0.37 16.73
N GLU A 319 -16.68 0.86 16.80
CA GLU A 319 -17.82 1.22 17.64
C GLU A 319 -19.11 0.63 17.08
N GLU A 320 -19.38 0.90 15.80
CA GLU A 320 -20.58 0.47 15.08
C GLU A 320 -20.23 -0.58 14.01
N VAL A 321 -19.89 -1.80 14.45
CA VAL A 321 -19.38 -2.88 13.57
C VAL A 321 -20.34 -3.24 12.44
N ARG A 322 -21.68 -3.13 12.64
CA ARG A 322 -22.66 -3.44 11.60
C ARG A 322 -22.66 -2.44 10.46
N GLU A 323 -22.52 -1.17 10.80
CA GLU A 323 -22.43 -0.09 9.81
C GLU A 323 -21.19 -0.24 8.94
N VAL A 324 -20.06 -0.60 9.57
CA VAL A 324 -18.80 -0.92 8.84
C VAL A 324 -19.03 -2.06 7.85
N ALA A 325 -19.70 -3.14 8.26
CA ALA A 325 -19.98 -4.28 7.39
C ALA A 325 -20.84 -3.90 6.19
N GLN A 326 -21.89 -3.11 6.37
CA GLN A 326 -22.75 -2.61 5.30
C GLN A 326 -21.98 -1.72 4.32
N ASN A 327 -21.15 -0.82 4.85
CA ASN A 327 -20.33 0.07 4.02
C ASN A 327 -19.26 -0.70 3.22
N LEU A 328 -18.72 -1.79 3.78
CA LEU A 328 -17.83 -2.70 3.06
C LEU A 328 -18.51 -3.39 1.88
N GLU A 329 -19.74 -3.87 2.06
CA GLU A 329 -20.51 -4.49 0.98
C GLU A 329 -20.77 -3.50 -0.17
N VAL A 330 -21.19 -2.27 0.17
CA VAL A 330 -21.38 -1.19 -0.80
C VAL A 330 -20.07 -0.86 -1.51
N PHE A 331 -18.97 -0.69 -0.77
CA PHE A 331 -17.66 -0.40 -1.32
C PHE A 331 -17.19 -1.49 -2.30
N THR A 332 -17.27 -2.75 -1.90
CA THR A 332 -16.89 -3.90 -2.74
C THR A 332 -17.70 -3.92 -4.04
N SER A 333 -19.03 -3.77 -3.92
CA SER A 333 -19.92 -3.72 -5.08
C SER A 333 -19.58 -2.53 -6.02
N ASP A 334 -19.28 -1.36 -5.49
CA ASP A 334 -18.90 -0.18 -6.27
C ASP A 334 -17.55 -0.36 -6.98
N ILE A 335 -16.61 -1.03 -6.35
CA ILE A 335 -15.30 -1.32 -6.95
C ILE A 335 -15.44 -2.38 -8.04
N GLU A 336 -16.20 -3.44 -7.84
CA GLU A 336 -16.38 -4.53 -8.81
C GLU A 336 -17.17 -4.08 -10.05
N ARG A 337 -18.23 -3.31 -9.86
CA ARG A 337 -19.14 -2.87 -10.95
C ARG A 337 -18.69 -1.60 -11.66
N GLY A 338 -17.80 -0.81 -11.04
CA GLY A 338 -17.36 0.45 -11.62
C GLY A 338 -16.65 0.26 -12.97
N PRO A 339 -16.76 1.23 -13.91
CA PRO A 339 -16.03 1.18 -15.18
C PRO A 339 -14.51 1.14 -14.90
N GLY A 340 -13.76 0.46 -15.76
CA GLY A 340 -12.30 0.46 -15.69
C GLY A 340 -11.77 1.91 -15.72
N LEU A 341 -10.93 2.26 -14.74
CA LEU A 341 -10.42 3.63 -14.57
C LEU A 341 -9.48 4.08 -15.69
N THR A 342 -8.95 3.14 -16.45
CA THR A 342 -7.93 3.39 -17.49
C THR A 342 -8.30 2.80 -18.85
N GLY A 343 -9.50 2.22 -19.01
CA GLY A 343 -9.91 1.53 -20.25
C GLY A 343 -9.22 0.17 -20.47
N GLU A 344 -8.42 -0.30 -19.52
CA GLU A 344 -7.81 -1.63 -19.56
C GLU A 344 -8.77 -2.69 -19.04
N PRO A 345 -8.74 -3.93 -19.60
CA PRO A 345 -9.52 -5.02 -19.05
C PRO A 345 -9.07 -5.36 -17.61
N PRO A 346 -9.96 -5.86 -16.77
CA PRO A 346 -9.59 -6.33 -15.43
C PRO A 346 -8.59 -7.48 -15.53
N ILE A 347 -7.75 -7.61 -14.53
CA ILE A 347 -6.86 -8.76 -14.37
C ILE A 347 -7.72 -9.95 -13.93
N ALA A 348 -7.60 -11.07 -14.63
CA ALA A 348 -8.34 -12.30 -14.36
C ALA A 348 -7.82 -13.02 -13.09
#